data_606bcb63489cd4c3aa04496ee5806503
#
_entry.id   606bcb63489cd4c3aa04496ee5806503
#
_cell.length_a   1.000
_cell.length_b   1.000
_cell.length_c   1.000
_cell.angle_alpha   90.00
_cell.angle_beta   90.00
_cell.angle_gamma   90.00
#
_symmetry.space_group_name_H-M   'P 1'
#
loop_
_entity.id
_entity.type
_entity.pdbx_description
1 polymer ?
#
loop_
_entity_poly.entity_id
_entity_poly.type
_entity_poly.pdbx_seq_one_letter_code
_entity_poly.pdbx_strand_id
1 'polypeptide(L)'
;MEELTKYLQPTEFLDFDKKRVGNKALEITEGLKTDKEKAIALFYWVRDEIRYMMSAFYMIKANFKASVTLRRGYGFCVSKAVLLSSFARAVGIPAKVHLADIRNNKVPQEVIDYLGTNIFAYHGYSEFYLNNKWVKVTPVFDKYTAQRAGFLPLVEFNGIHDGILSKYDPEGNLFVEYVKDRGVYADLPYEEMDRVIRKKYYNHVFEKGIKTLNQK
;
A
#
# COMPACT_ATOMS: atom_id res chain seq x y z
N MET A 1 16.91 3.31 -21.18
CA MET A 1 16.25 1.97 -21.17
C MET A 1 16.74 1.12 -19.99
N GLU A 2 18.03 1.11 -19.70
CA GLU A 2 18.59 0.34 -18.55
C GLU A 2 18.00 0.73 -17.18
N GLU A 3 17.67 1.98 -16.98
CA GLU A 3 17.09 2.51 -15.75
C GLU A 3 15.69 1.94 -15.42
N LEU A 4 14.87 1.56 -16.41
CA LEU A 4 13.54 0.98 -16.20
C LEU A 4 13.58 -0.53 -15.98
N THR A 5 14.63 -1.22 -16.45
CA THR A 5 14.73 -2.69 -16.41
C THR A 5 14.67 -3.24 -14.99
N LYS A 6 15.26 -2.56 -14.01
CA LYS A 6 15.20 -2.98 -12.60
C LYS A 6 13.78 -2.96 -12.02
N TYR A 7 12.88 -2.16 -12.60
CA TYR A 7 11.49 -2.04 -12.20
C TYR A 7 10.56 -3.00 -12.95
N LEU A 8 11.12 -3.91 -13.73
CA LEU A 8 10.45 -5.02 -14.39
C LEU A 8 10.88 -6.39 -13.84
N GLN A 9 11.83 -6.42 -12.90
CA GLN A 9 12.34 -7.67 -12.33
C GLN A 9 11.55 -8.13 -11.13
N PRO A 10 11.41 -9.45 -10.90
CA PRO A 10 10.94 -9.97 -9.62
C PRO A 10 11.98 -9.68 -8.52
N THR A 11 11.50 -9.58 -7.28
CA THR A 11 12.34 -9.32 -6.12
C THR A 11 11.86 -10.16 -4.94
N GLU A 12 12.47 -10.03 -3.75
CA GLU A 12 12.06 -10.81 -2.59
C GLU A 12 10.57 -10.60 -2.23
N PHE A 13 10.08 -9.36 -2.30
CA PHE A 13 8.70 -9.02 -1.93
C PHE A 13 7.77 -8.92 -3.14
N LEU A 14 8.28 -8.43 -4.27
CA LEU A 14 7.55 -8.39 -5.53
C LEU A 14 7.75 -9.71 -6.28
N ASP A 15 7.32 -10.80 -5.70
CA ASP A 15 7.54 -12.19 -6.12
C ASP A 15 6.55 -12.67 -7.20
N PHE A 16 6.40 -11.88 -8.28
CA PHE A 16 5.46 -12.19 -9.38
C PHE A 16 5.93 -13.35 -10.29
N ASP A 17 7.17 -13.81 -10.16
CA ASP A 17 7.68 -15.06 -10.69
C ASP A 17 6.95 -16.30 -10.11
N LYS A 18 6.30 -16.14 -8.95
CA LYS A 18 5.37 -17.14 -8.43
C LYS A 18 4.15 -17.22 -9.33
N LYS A 19 3.91 -18.39 -9.93
CA LYS A 19 2.83 -18.65 -10.91
C LYS A 19 1.48 -18.06 -10.49
N ARG A 20 1.14 -18.14 -9.20
CA ARG A 20 -0.13 -17.60 -8.68
C ARG A 20 -0.24 -16.08 -8.89
N VAL A 21 0.84 -15.32 -8.67
CA VAL A 21 0.85 -13.86 -8.83
C VAL A 21 0.83 -13.49 -10.30
N GLY A 22 1.74 -14.05 -11.10
CA GLY A 22 1.82 -13.78 -12.53
C GLY A 22 0.52 -14.14 -13.26
N ASN A 23 -0.02 -15.35 -13.03
CA ASN A 23 -1.25 -15.79 -13.67
C ASN A 23 -2.45 -14.91 -13.29
N LYS A 24 -2.56 -14.46 -12.02
CA LYS A 24 -3.64 -13.58 -11.61
C LYS A 24 -3.54 -12.21 -12.30
N ALA A 25 -2.34 -11.64 -12.44
CA ALA A 25 -2.15 -10.40 -13.17
C ALA A 25 -2.55 -10.52 -14.64
N LEU A 26 -2.19 -11.62 -15.30
CA LEU A 26 -2.58 -11.91 -16.68
C LEU A 26 -4.09 -12.11 -16.82
N GLU A 27 -4.72 -12.83 -15.90
CA GLU A 27 -6.18 -13.02 -15.86
C GLU A 27 -6.93 -11.68 -15.77
N ILE A 28 -6.51 -10.79 -14.86
CA ILE A 28 -7.14 -9.48 -14.67
C ILE A 28 -7.01 -8.60 -15.93
N THR A 29 -5.93 -8.79 -16.68
CA THR A 29 -5.61 -7.93 -17.84
C THR A 29 -5.92 -8.63 -19.18
N GLU A 30 -6.60 -9.76 -19.16
CA GLU A 30 -6.95 -10.50 -20.36
C GLU A 30 -7.78 -9.65 -21.34
N GLY A 31 -7.37 -9.65 -22.60
CA GLY A 31 -8.03 -8.86 -23.66
C GLY A 31 -7.70 -7.35 -23.67
N LEU A 32 -7.07 -6.81 -22.64
CA LEU A 32 -6.68 -5.39 -22.59
C LEU A 32 -5.45 -5.13 -23.46
N LYS A 33 -5.47 -4.02 -24.21
CA LYS A 33 -4.45 -3.76 -25.24
C LYS A 33 -3.34 -2.82 -24.78
N THR A 34 -3.67 -1.84 -23.96
CA THR A 34 -2.74 -0.78 -23.56
C THR A 34 -2.28 -0.93 -22.11
N ASP A 35 -1.07 -0.47 -21.81
CA ASP A 35 -0.56 -0.46 -20.43
C ASP A 35 -1.44 0.38 -19.49
N LYS A 36 -2.05 1.43 -20.03
CA LYS A 36 -3.03 2.25 -19.30
C LYS A 36 -4.24 1.43 -18.87
N GLU A 37 -4.87 0.69 -19.78
CA GLU A 37 -6.04 -0.16 -19.45
C GLU A 37 -5.68 -1.22 -18.43
N LYS A 38 -4.53 -1.89 -18.62
CA LYS A 38 -4.02 -2.89 -17.68
C LYS A 38 -3.78 -2.30 -16.29
N ALA A 39 -3.10 -1.15 -16.22
CA ALA A 39 -2.80 -0.46 -14.95
C ALA A 39 -4.08 -0.10 -14.18
N ILE A 40 -5.11 0.39 -14.89
CA ILE A 40 -6.41 0.72 -14.31
C ILE A 40 -7.10 -0.54 -13.77
N ALA A 41 -7.17 -1.61 -14.56
CA ALA A 41 -7.79 -2.87 -14.15
C ALA A 41 -7.10 -3.48 -12.91
N LEU A 42 -5.76 -3.52 -12.91
CA LEU A 42 -4.97 -4.00 -11.78
C LEU A 42 -5.20 -3.18 -10.51
N PHE A 43 -5.25 -1.85 -10.64
CA PHE A 43 -5.51 -0.96 -9.51
C PHE A 43 -6.86 -1.26 -8.87
N TYR A 44 -7.95 -1.25 -9.66
CA TYR A 44 -9.29 -1.47 -9.11
C TYR A 44 -9.44 -2.86 -8.53
N TRP A 45 -8.84 -3.88 -9.15
CA TRP A 45 -8.85 -5.23 -8.61
C TRP A 45 -8.16 -5.29 -7.24
N VAL A 46 -6.92 -4.76 -7.11
CA VAL A 46 -6.21 -4.78 -5.83
C VAL A 46 -6.90 -3.90 -4.78
N ARG A 47 -7.46 -2.75 -5.20
CA ARG A 47 -8.19 -1.88 -4.28
C ARG A 47 -9.38 -2.60 -3.66
N ASP A 48 -10.21 -3.26 -4.47
CA ASP A 48 -11.51 -3.74 -4.03
C ASP A 48 -11.52 -5.24 -3.63
N GLU A 49 -10.69 -6.10 -4.26
CA GLU A 49 -10.66 -7.54 -3.97
C GLU A 49 -9.70 -7.91 -2.82
N ILE A 50 -8.73 -7.06 -2.52
CA ILE A 50 -7.86 -7.23 -1.35
C ILE A 50 -8.36 -6.34 -0.22
N ARG A 51 -9.03 -6.95 0.76
CA ARG A 51 -9.60 -6.21 1.90
C ARG A 51 -8.52 -5.48 2.69
N TYR A 52 -8.77 -4.23 3.06
CA TYR A 52 -7.88 -3.51 3.97
C TYR A 52 -8.04 -4.01 5.40
N MET A 53 -6.94 -4.40 6.02
CA MET A 53 -6.90 -4.86 7.41
C MET A 53 -5.70 -4.27 8.14
N MET A 54 -5.96 -3.40 9.11
CA MET A 54 -4.90 -2.79 9.93
C MET A 54 -4.18 -3.83 10.82
N SER A 55 -4.88 -4.88 11.26
CA SER A 55 -4.29 -6.00 12.00
C SER A 55 -3.29 -6.83 11.18
N ALA A 56 -3.27 -6.68 9.85
CA ALA A 56 -2.23 -7.27 8.99
C ALA A 56 -0.85 -6.60 9.15
N PHE A 57 -0.77 -5.56 9.97
CA PHE A 57 0.45 -4.79 10.28
C PHE A 57 1.49 -5.54 11.13
N TYR A 58 1.27 -6.80 11.47
CA TYR A 58 2.30 -7.56 12.15
C TYR A 58 3.57 -7.65 11.29
N MET A 59 4.69 -7.15 11.85
CA MET A 59 6.00 -7.08 11.19
C MET A 59 6.64 -8.49 11.09
N ILE A 60 5.96 -9.38 10.37
CA ILE A 60 6.48 -10.68 9.96
C ILE A 60 6.87 -10.55 8.49
N LYS A 61 8.16 -10.65 8.20
CA LYS A 61 8.75 -10.41 6.87
C LYS A 61 7.97 -11.08 5.73
N ALA A 62 7.62 -12.36 5.88
CA ALA A 62 6.89 -13.11 4.87
C ALA A 62 5.51 -12.51 4.53
N ASN A 63 4.89 -11.76 5.44
CA ASN A 63 3.56 -11.19 5.25
C ASN A 63 3.53 -10.06 4.22
N PHE A 64 4.68 -9.52 3.88
CA PHE A 64 4.81 -8.42 2.91
C PHE A 64 4.97 -8.92 1.46
N LYS A 65 5.18 -10.22 1.23
CA LYS A 65 5.29 -10.79 -0.12
C LYS A 65 3.95 -10.68 -0.87
N ALA A 66 4.02 -10.34 -2.15
CA ALA A 66 2.84 -10.25 -3.01
C ALA A 66 2.04 -11.56 -3.04
N SER A 67 2.74 -12.71 -3.16
CA SER A 67 2.12 -14.03 -3.15
C SER A 67 1.36 -14.35 -1.86
N VAL A 68 1.84 -13.86 -0.72
CA VAL A 68 1.18 -14.05 0.58
C VAL A 68 -0.05 -13.15 0.70
N THR A 69 0.05 -11.89 0.30
CA THR A 69 -1.07 -10.94 0.28
C THR A 69 -2.19 -11.45 -0.62
N LEU A 70 -1.85 -11.89 -1.84
CA LEU A 70 -2.82 -12.47 -2.78
C LEU A 70 -3.51 -13.72 -2.22
N ARG A 71 -2.76 -14.62 -1.56
CA ARG A 71 -3.32 -15.83 -0.96
C ARG A 71 -4.31 -15.54 0.16
N ARG A 72 -4.02 -14.51 0.97
CA ARG A 72 -4.84 -14.13 2.12
C ARG A 72 -6.09 -13.36 1.73
N GLY A 73 -6.09 -12.63 0.62
CA GLY A 73 -7.17 -11.75 0.21
C GLY A 73 -7.31 -10.49 1.09
N TYR A 74 -6.32 -10.20 1.94
CA TYR A 74 -6.29 -8.99 2.75
C TYR A 74 -4.87 -8.50 2.99
N GLY A 75 -4.77 -7.21 3.29
CA GLY A 75 -3.50 -6.56 3.59
C GLY A 75 -3.70 -5.13 4.08
N PHE A 76 -2.61 -4.43 4.32
CA PHE A 76 -2.60 -2.99 4.62
C PHE A 76 -1.85 -2.23 3.52
N CYS A 77 -1.69 -0.92 3.65
CA CYS A 77 -1.17 -0.05 2.58
C CYS A 77 0.09 -0.61 1.89
N VAL A 78 1.11 -1.01 2.66
CA VAL A 78 2.38 -1.51 2.09
C VAL A 78 2.19 -2.83 1.34
N SER A 79 1.54 -3.82 1.94
CA SER A 79 1.37 -5.13 1.31
C SER A 79 0.46 -5.07 0.06
N LYS A 80 -0.53 -4.18 0.04
CA LYS A 80 -1.36 -3.91 -1.14
C LYS A 80 -0.57 -3.20 -2.24
N ALA A 81 0.31 -2.23 -1.89
CA ALA A 81 1.20 -1.57 -2.84
C ALA A 81 2.23 -2.54 -3.45
N VAL A 82 2.80 -3.44 -2.63
CA VAL A 82 3.71 -4.50 -3.09
C VAL A 82 3.00 -5.43 -4.08
N LEU A 83 1.77 -5.88 -3.77
CA LEU A 83 0.99 -6.72 -4.67
C LEU A 83 0.66 -5.99 -5.98
N LEU A 84 0.22 -4.74 -5.91
CA LEU A 84 -0.10 -3.94 -7.09
C LEU A 84 1.11 -3.70 -7.98
N SER A 85 2.27 -3.37 -7.40
CA SER A 85 3.53 -3.24 -8.14
C SER A 85 3.98 -4.55 -8.76
N SER A 86 3.76 -5.69 -8.07
CA SER A 86 4.05 -7.02 -8.59
C SER A 86 3.18 -7.36 -9.80
N PHE A 87 1.90 -7.08 -9.73
CA PHE A 87 0.98 -7.29 -10.84
C PHE A 87 1.35 -6.43 -12.07
N ALA A 88 1.69 -5.16 -11.85
CA ALA A 88 2.13 -4.27 -12.94
C ALA A 88 3.37 -4.83 -13.64
N ARG A 89 4.39 -5.25 -12.89
CA ARG A 89 5.60 -5.86 -13.46
C ARG A 89 5.31 -7.16 -14.21
N ALA A 90 4.43 -7.99 -13.71
CA ALA A 90 4.04 -9.26 -14.34
C ALA A 90 3.44 -9.08 -15.75
N VAL A 91 2.84 -7.92 -16.02
CA VAL A 91 2.24 -7.59 -17.33
C VAL A 91 3.09 -6.58 -18.13
N GLY A 92 4.34 -6.39 -17.74
CA GLY A 92 5.32 -5.57 -18.47
C GLY A 92 5.30 -4.07 -18.17
N ILE A 93 4.56 -3.62 -17.15
CA ILE A 93 4.54 -2.22 -16.73
C ILE A 93 5.61 -1.99 -15.66
N PRO A 94 6.63 -1.11 -15.90
CA PRO A 94 7.61 -0.79 -14.88
C PRO A 94 6.92 -0.18 -13.64
N ALA A 95 7.22 -0.75 -12.46
CA ALA A 95 6.58 -0.33 -11.23
C ALA A 95 7.56 -0.25 -10.06
N LYS A 96 7.38 0.76 -9.19
CA LYS A 96 8.14 1.00 -7.97
C LYS A 96 7.22 0.96 -6.75
N VAL A 97 7.77 0.59 -5.61
CA VAL A 97 7.14 0.85 -4.30
C VAL A 97 7.63 2.21 -3.82
N HIS A 98 6.69 3.09 -3.48
CA HIS A 98 7.00 4.38 -2.87
C HIS A 98 6.48 4.39 -1.44
N LEU A 99 7.28 4.92 -0.54
CA LEU A 99 6.97 4.95 0.90
C LEU A 99 6.99 6.40 1.40
N ALA A 100 6.02 6.74 2.24
CA ALA A 100 5.92 8.06 2.87
C ALA A 100 5.33 7.97 4.29
N ASP A 101 5.60 8.95 5.14
CA ASP A 101 4.82 9.11 6.36
C ASP A 101 3.58 9.96 6.04
N ILE A 102 2.42 9.51 6.51
CA ILE A 102 1.17 10.25 6.36
C ILE A 102 0.59 10.60 7.73
N ARG A 103 -0.05 11.76 7.84
CA ARG A 103 -0.97 12.08 8.91
C ARG A 103 -2.37 11.77 8.43
N ASN A 104 -3.12 10.95 9.18
CA ASN A 104 -4.53 10.68 8.89
C ASN A 104 -5.39 11.31 9.99
N ASN A 105 -6.18 12.31 9.61
CA ASN A 105 -6.98 13.11 10.56
C ASN A 105 -8.37 12.49 10.82
N LYS A 106 -8.70 11.38 10.14
CA LYS A 106 -9.96 10.62 10.35
C LYS A 106 -9.77 9.32 11.13
N VAL A 107 -8.59 9.10 11.68
CA VAL A 107 -8.33 7.90 12.50
C VAL A 107 -9.12 8.00 13.80
N PRO A 108 -9.85 6.95 14.20
CA PRO A 108 -10.54 6.91 15.49
C PRO A 108 -9.62 7.21 16.68
N GLN A 109 -10.12 7.90 17.69
CA GLN A 109 -9.33 8.31 18.86
C GLN A 109 -8.70 7.10 19.56
N GLU A 110 -9.40 5.97 19.62
CA GLU A 110 -8.90 4.73 20.22
C GLU A 110 -7.63 4.22 19.54
N VAL A 111 -7.52 4.39 18.21
CA VAL A 111 -6.32 4.02 17.45
C VAL A 111 -5.18 5.00 17.76
N ILE A 112 -5.49 6.30 17.87
CA ILE A 112 -4.50 7.33 18.26
C ILE A 112 -4.00 7.04 19.67
N ASP A 113 -4.89 6.72 20.59
CA ASP A 113 -4.55 6.38 21.97
C ASP A 113 -3.70 5.11 22.05
N TYR A 114 -3.97 4.14 21.20
CA TYR A 114 -3.20 2.89 21.11
C TYR A 114 -1.80 3.10 20.53
N LEU A 115 -1.67 3.86 19.44
CA LEU A 115 -0.41 4.09 18.73
C LEU A 115 0.39 5.28 19.28
N GLY A 116 -0.24 6.18 20.03
CA GLY A 116 0.35 7.43 20.53
C GLY A 116 0.47 8.52 19.47
N THR A 117 -0.12 8.33 18.28
CA THR A 117 0.01 9.29 17.17
C THR A 117 -1.01 9.00 16.06
N ASN A 118 -1.35 10.04 15.28
CA ASN A 118 -2.08 9.91 14.02
C ASN A 118 -1.15 9.95 12.78
N ILE A 119 0.18 9.90 13.00
CA ILE A 119 1.16 9.83 11.91
C ILE A 119 1.56 8.37 11.69
N PHE A 120 1.25 7.86 10.50
CA PHE A 120 1.58 6.50 10.07
C PHE A 120 2.87 6.53 9.25
N ALA A 121 3.94 5.96 9.82
CA ALA A 121 5.21 5.83 9.14
C ALA A 121 5.14 4.74 8.06
N TYR A 122 5.83 4.98 6.95
CA TYR A 122 5.93 4.02 5.85
C TYR A 122 4.58 3.63 5.24
N HIS A 123 3.68 4.60 5.04
CA HIS A 123 2.53 4.39 4.15
C HIS A 123 3.04 4.02 2.75
N GLY A 124 2.56 2.88 2.23
CA GLY A 124 3.00 2.36 0.94
C GLY A 124 2.02 2.68 -0.18
N TYR A 125 2.56 3.06 -1.32
CA TYR A 125 1.87 3.19 -2.60
C TYR A 125 2.78 2.79 -3.75
N SER A 126 2.21 2.65 -4.95
CA SER A 126 2.94 2.26 -6.14
C SER A 126 3.20 3.46 -7.05
N GLU A 127 4.24 3.40 -7.87
CA GLU A 127 4.38 4.25 -9.04
C GLU A 127 4.49 3.37 -10.28
N PHE A 128 3.72 3.71 -11.31
CA PHE A 128 3.73 3.07 -12.60
C PHE A 128 4.35 3.97 -13.66
N TYR A 129 5.18 3.42 -14.54
CA TYR A 129 5.68 4.15 -15.69
C TYR A 129 4.72 4.00 -16.86
N LEU A 130 3.92 5.03 -17.09
CA LEU A 130 2.87 5.09 -18.11
C LEU A 130 3.07 6.34 -18.98
N ASN A 131 3.00 6.18 -20.29
CA ASN A 131 3.11 7.32 -21.22
C ASN A 131 4.34 8.20 -20.93
N ASN A 132 5.52 7.57 -20.74
CA ASN A 132 6.82 8.22 -20.49
C ASN A 132 6.90 9.04 -19.19
N LYS A 133 6.05 8.76 -18.20
CA LYS A 133 6.10 9.40 -16.88
C LYS A 133 5.76 8.42 -15.75
N TRP A 134 6.24 8.69 -14.56
CA TRP A 134 5.84 7.99 -13.35
C TRP A 134 4.52 8.57 -12.83
N VAL A 135 3.56 7.70 -12.55
CA VAL A 135 2.23 8.05 -12.03
C VAL A 135 2.04 7.31 -10.71
N LYS A 136 1.74 8.05 -9.65
CA LYS A 136 1.53 7.49 -8.29
C LYS A 136 0.14 6.90 -8.18
N VAL A 137 0.04 5.77 -7.44
CA VAL A 137 -1.26 5.12 -7.24
C VAL A 137 -1.28 4.34 -5.92
N THR A 138 -2.31 4.56 -5.10
CA THR A 138 -2.48 3.88 -3.81
C THR A 138 -3.78 3.07 -3.74
N PRO A 139 -3.72 1.73 -3.69
CA PRO A 139 -4.90 0.86 -3.61
C PRO A 139 -5.35 0.62 -2.15
N VAL A 140 -5.12 1.57 -1.25
CA VAL A 140 -5.14 1.33 0.20
C VAL A 140 -6.49 0.86 0.73
N PHE A 141 -7.54 1.67 0.64
CA PHE A 141 -8.85 1.33 1.18
C PHE A 141 -9.75 0.71 0.12
N ASP A 142 -10.29 -0.46 0.41
CA ASP A 142 -11.38 -1.03 -0.38
C ASP A 142 -12.70 -0.29 -0.11
N LYS A 143 -13.68 -0.44 -1.02
CA LYS A 143 -14.97 0.24 -0.94
C LYS A 143 -15.68 0.02 0.40
N TYR A 144 -15.69 -1.22 0.89
CA TYR A 144 -16.36 -1.57 2.12
C TYR A 144 -15.71 -0.87 3.33
N THR A 145 -14.37 -0.94 3.43
CA THR A 145 -13.62 -0.30 4.52
C THR A 145 -13.76 1.22 4.46
N ALA A 146 -13.66 1.81 3.27
CA ALA A 146 -13.77 3.26 3.11
C ALA A 146 -15.15 3.78 3.53
N GLN A 147 -16.22 3.12 3.10
CA GLN A 147 -17.60 3.50 3.49
C GLN A 147 -17.83 3.37 4.98
N ARG A 148 -17.42 2.24 5.59
CA ARG A 148 -17.63 1.96 7.01
C ARG A 148 -16.82 2.88 7.93
N ALA A 149 -15.61 3.24 7.55
CA ALA A 149 -14.70 4.07 8.35
C ALA A 149 -14.78 5.57 8.02
N GLY A 150 -15.59 5.97 7.03
CA GLY A 150 -15.66 7.36 6.57
C GLY A 150 -14.38 7.85 5.88
N PHE A 151 -13.58 6.94 5.29
CA PHE A 151 -12.35 7.27 4.56
C PHE A 151 -12.66 7.65 3.12
N LEU A 152 -13.35 8.77 2.94
CA LEU A 152 -13.76 9.31 1.66
C LEU A 152 -13.02 10.64 1.38
N PRO A 153 -12.80 11.01 0.10
CA PRO A 153 -13.21 10.25 -1.10
C PRO A 153 -12.37 9.00 -1.31
N LEU A 154 -12.99 7.98 -1.92
CA LEU A 154 -12.27 6.79 -2.34
C LEU A 154 -11.27 7.15 -3.44
N VAL A 155 -10.08 6.58 -3.39
CA VAL A 155 -9.07 6.82 -4.43
C VAL A 155 -9.55 6.25 -5.76
N GLU A 156 -9.55 7.08 -6.79
CA GLU A 156 -9.83 6.73 -8.18
C GLU A 156 -8.55 6.85 -9.01
N PHE A 157 -8.45 6.03 -10.07
CA PHE A 157 -7.28 6.01 -10.93
C PHE A 157 -7.68 5.91 -12.40
N ASN A 158 -7.15 6.82 -13.22
CA ASN A 158 -7.44 6.90 -14.66
C ASN A 158 -6.23 6.60 -15.56
N GLY A 159 -5.09 6.20 -14.97
CA GLY A 159 -3.85 5.91 -15.69
C GLY A 159 -3.12 7.13 -16.26
N ILE A 160 -3.55 8.34 -15.91
CA ILE A 160 -2.98 9.61 -16.42
C ILE A 160 -2.49 10.50 -15.27
N HIS A 161 -3.32 10.65 -14.25
CA HIS A 161 -3.07 11.48 -13.07
C HIS A 161 -2.79 10.61 -11.86
N ASP A 162 -2.11 11.17 -10.87
CA ASP A 162 -1.85 10.50 -9.61
C ASP A 162 -3.17 10.12 -8.92
N GLY A 163 -3.28 8.85 -8.52
CA GLY A 163 -4.38 8.31 -7.73
C GLY A 163 -3.91 8.09 -6.29
N ILE A 164 -3.76 9.16 -5.50
CA ILE A 164 -3.32 9.11 -4.11
C ILE A 164 -4.42 9.58 -3.15
N LEU A 165 -4.23 9.36 -1.84
CA LEU A 165 -5.19 9.80 -0.84
C LEU A 165 -5.38 11.31 -0.89
N SER A 166 -6.64 11.75 -0.84
CA SER A 166 -7.00 13.16 -0.87
C SER A 166 -6.55 13.89 0.41
N LYS A 167 -6.15 15.14 0.26
CA LYS A 167 -5.84 16.01 1.39
C LYS A 167 -7.11 16.40 2.17
N TYR A 168 -8.23 16.48 1.48
CA TYR A 168 -9.52 16.89 2.06
C TYR A 168 -10.58 15.82 1.83
N ASP A 169 -11.51 15.73 2.78
CA ASP A 169 -12.73 14.94 2.63
C ASP A 169 -13.78 15.70 1.79
N PRO A 170 -14.94 15.08 1.47
CA PRO A 170 -16.00 15.74 0.72
C PRO A 170 -16.58 16.98 1.41
N GLU A 171 -16.48 17.08 2.72
CA GLU A 171 -16.93 18.21 3.54
C GLU A 171 -15.89 19.33 3.67
N GLY A 172 -14.68 19.13 3.11
CA GLY A 172 -13.60 20.12 3.11
C GLY A 172 -12.70 20.05 4.36
N ASN A 173 -12.86 19.05 5.23
CA ASN A 173 -11.98 18.87 6.39
C ASN A 173 -10.69 18.16 5.98
N LEU A 174 -9.60 18.36 6.71
CA LEU A 174 -8.35 17.65 6.49
C LEU A 174 -8.55 16.15 6.68
N PHE A 175 -8.14 15.38 5.65
CA PHE A 175 -8.18 13.92 5.66
C PHE A 175 -6.78 13.34 5.77
N VAL A 176 -5.97 13.37 4.69
CA VAL A 176 -4.62 12.81 4.71
C VAL A 176 -3.59 13.82 4.24
N GLU A 177 -2.51 13.93 4.99
CA GLU A 177 -1.36 14.76 4.63
C GLU A 177 -0.12 13.89 4.49
N TYR A 178 0.59 13.97 3.37
CA TYR A 178 1.90 13.36 3.17
C TYR A 178 2.95 14.27 3.86
N VAL A 179 3.45 13.83 5.01
CA VAL A 179 4.30 14.68 5.89
C VAL A 179 5.79 14.42 5.73
N LYS A 180 6.18 13.23 5.21
CA LYS A 180 7.56 12.90 4.93
C LYS A 180 7.66 11.91 3.79
N ASP A 181 8.43 12.25 2.76
CA ASP A 181 8.85 11.30 1.73
C ASP A 181 9.92 10.35 2.31
N ARG A 182 9.74 9.04 2.10
CA ARG A 182 10.68 8.00 2.50
C ARG A 182 11.45 7.43 1.32
N GLY A 183 11.08 7.83 0.10
CA GLY A 183 11.73 7.45 -1.14
C GLY A 183 11.06 6.32 -1.91
N VAL A 184 11.66 6.03 -3.07
CA VAL A 184 11.19 5.03 -4.04
C VAL A 184 12.14 3.85 -4.11
N TYR A 185 11.59 2.64 -4.22
CA TYR A 185 12.34 1.40 -4.10
C TYR A 185 11.98 0.41 -5.22
N ALA A 186 12.97 -0.32 -5.69
CA ALA A 186 12.76 -1.45 -6.59
C ALA A 186 12.22 -2.68 -5.85
N ASP A 187 12.57 -2.83 -4.58
CA ASP A 187 12.02 -3.81 -3.63
C ASP A 187 11.71 -3.13 -2.30
N LEU A 188 10.92 -3.77 -1.45
CA LEU A 188 10.55 -3.22 -0.15
C LEU A 188 11.79 -3.15 0.78
N PRO A 189 12.16 -1.99 1.34
CA PRO A 189 13.27 -1.86 2.29
C PRO A 189 12.84 -2.34 3.69
N TYR A 190 12.51 -3.64 3.80
CA TYR A 190 11.86 -4.23 4.96
C TYR A 190 12.64 -3.98 6.28
N GLU A 191 13.94 -4.19 6.28
CA GLU A 191 14.75 -4.11 7.50
C GLU A 191 14.78 -2.67 8.07
N GLU A 192 14.85 -1.67 7.18
CA GLU A 192 14.76 -0.26 7.59
C GLU A 192 13.37 0.07 8.13
N MET A 193 12.34 -0.35 7.39
CA MET A 193 10.95 -0.14 7.77
C MET A 193 10.62 -0.80 9.11
N ASP A 194 10.99 -2.07 9.32
CA ASP A 194 10.77 -2.81 10.57
C ASP A 194 11.42 -2.10 11.77
N ARG A 195 12.68 -1.69 11.63
CA ARG A 195 13.40 -0.96 12.69
C ARG A 195 12.70 0.32 13.09
N VAL A 196 12.24 1.14 12.12
CA VAL A 196 11.60 2.42 12.41
C VAL A 196 10.20 2.22 13.00
N ILE A 197 9.42 1.27 12.45
CA ILE A 197 8.07 0.96 12.92
C ILE A 197 8.11 0.43 14.35
N ARG A 198 9.03 -0.51 14.65
CA ARG A 198 9.20 -1.01 16.03
C ARG A 198 9.56 0.12 16.97
N LYS A 199 10.55 0.93 16.65
CA LYS A 199 10.95 2.06 17.49
C LYS A 199 9.81 3.05 17.73
N LYS A 200 8.97 3.31 16.71
CA LYS A 200 7.91 4.32 16.78
C LYS A 200 6.67 3.84 17.55
N TYR A 201 6.26 2.59 17.36
CA TYR A 201 4.96 2.12 17.86
C TYR A 201 5.08 1.07 18.96
N TYR A 202 6.02 0.12 18.88
CA TYR A 202 6.09 -0.99 19.83
C TYR A 202 6.45 -0.55 21.26
N ASN A 203 7.31 0.46 21.41
CA ASN A 203 7.63 0.97 22.74
C ASN A 203 6.40 1.53 23.44
N HIS A 204 5.56 2.28 22.72
CA HIS A 204 4.34 2.86 23.26
C HIS A 204 3.30 1.80 23.61
N VAL A 205 3.09 0.82 22.71
CA VAL A 205 2.17 -0.31 22.92
C VAL A 205 2.64 -1.19 24.07
N PHE A 206 3.95 -1.44 24.19
CA PHE A 206 4.54 -2.26 25.25
C PHE A 206 4.40 -1.58 26.63
N GLU A 207 4.69 -0.28 26.73
CA GLU A 207 4.53 0.48 27.98
C GLU A 207 3.08 0.51 28.47
N LYS A 208 2.09 0.64 27.56
CA LYS A 208 0.69 0.56 27.92
C LYS A 208 0.28 -0.85 28.39
N GLY A 209 0.77 -1.89 27.73
CA GLY A 209 0.51 -3.28 28.13
C GLY A 209 0.98 -3.58 29.55
N ILE A 210 2.19 -3.11 29.93
CA ILE A 210 2.73 -3.26 31.29
C ILE A 210 1.90 -2.50 32.32
N LYS A 211 1.50 -1.24 32.01
CA LYS A 211 0.66 -0.45 32.92
C LYS A 211 -0.69 -1.11 33.20
N THR A 212 -1.30 -1.72 32.19
CA THR A 212 -2.59 -2.43 32.34
C THR A 212 -2.45 -3.72 33.16
N LEU A 213 -1.31 -4.42 33.07
CA LEU A 213 -1.04 -5.62 33.87
C LEU A 213 -0.76 -5.32 35.34
N ASN A 214 -0.17 -4.14 35.64
CA ASN A 214 0.15 -3.71 37.01
C ASN A 214 -1.05 -3.06 37.73
N GLN A 215 -2.18 -2.86 37.04
CA GLN A 215 -3.44 -2.32 37.61
C GLN A 215 -4.50 -3.40 37.88
N LYS A 216 -4.19 -4.67 37.64
CA LYS A 216 -4.99 -5.84 38.00
C LYS A 216 -4.32 -6.62 39.11
#